data_b82beb3d10a0651756987257439f6379
#
_entry.id   b82beb3d10a0651756987257439f6379
#
_cell.length_a   1.000
_cell.length_b   1.000
_cell.length_c   1.000
_cell.angle_alpha   90.00
_cell.angle_beta   90.00
_cell.angle_gamma   90.00
#
_symmetry.space_group_name_H-M   'P 1'
#
loop_
_entity.id
_entity.type
_entity.pdbx_description
1 polymer ?
#
loop_
_entity_poly.entity_id
_entity_poly.type
_entity_poly.pdbx_seq_one_letter_code
_entity_poly.pdbx_strand_id
1 'polypeptide(L)'
;MESMHAVAITGPLPVSDPECFVDVDLPIPEPGPHDLLVEVQAVSVNPIDIKLRKEAGTLSHPRVLGFDAASVVRAAGSEVNGFSVGDEVWHSGNRDRPGTYSQFTLVDSRIVSKRPPSLSIAEAASLPLTALTSWEALIDHIRLGTPEERSNKAFLMIGGAGGVGSAAIQLARAITSGPVVATSSRPESAQWCQDMGATGIINHREPLAPQVNDFGITGFDGILSAYTPPASTLAEIIAPFGHLVMIDGTDSFDLMAFKSKSLTVTSESMFSRPQFATPDVAEQGRALASIADLVEK
;
A
#
# COMPACT_ATOMS: atom_id res chain seq x y z
N MET A 1 29.19 -21.14 4.02
CA MET A 1 27.97 -20.53 3.44
C MET A 1 28.28 -19.06 3.29
N GLU A 2 27.94 -18.46 2.19
CA GLU A 2 28.06 -17.02 1.99
C GLU A 2 27.09 -16.31 2.92
N SER A 3 27.53 -15.21 3.54
CA SER A 3 26.71 -14.40 4.45
C SER A 3 26.29 -13.09 3.79
N MET A 4 25.19 -12.55 4.24
CA MET A 4 24.67 -11.23 3.87
C MET A 4 24.53 -10.36 5.11
N HIS A 5 24.67 -9.06 4.92
CA HIS A 5 24.40 -8.08 5.94
C HIS A 5 22.90 -7.72 5.99
N ALA A 6 22.35 -7.52 7.19
CA ALA A 6 20.97 -7.12 7.41
C ALA A 6 20.84 -6.23 8.64
N VAL A 7 19.77 -5.43 8.67
CA VAL A 7 19.34 -4.65 9.82
C VAL A 7 18.09 -5.32 10.43
N ALA A 8 18.16 -5.65 11.71
CA ALA A 8 17.12 -6.41 12.39
C ALA A 8 16.69 -5.74 13.70
N ILE A 9 15.49 -6.05 14.16
CA ILE A 9 15.03 -5.72 15.50
C ILE A 9 15.29 -6.90 16.45
N THR A 10 15.52 -6.60 17.73
CA THR A 10 15.71 -7.59 18.80
C THR A 10 14.49 -7.70 19.72
N GLY A 11 13.54 -6.77 19.60
CA GLY A 11 12.31 -6.69 20.39
C GLY A 11 11.59 -5.36 20.22
N PRO A 12 10.57 -5.08 21.04
CA PRO A 12 9.77 -3.86 20.97
C PRO A 12 10.44 -2.68 21.69
N LEU A 13 11.76 -2.52 21.52
CA LEU A 13 12.53 -1.47 22.15
C LEU A 13 12.12 -0.09 21.62
N PRO A 14 12.18 0.99 22.43
CA PRO A 14 11.93 2.34 21.95
C PRO A 14 12.99 2.76 20.93
N VAL A 15 12.62 3.63 20.00
CA VAL A 15 13.53 4.09 18.92
C VAL A 15 14.77 4.83 19.44
N SER A 16 14.72 5.34 20.69
CA SER A 16 15.86 5.97 21.37
C SER A 16 16.87 4.97 21.95
N ASP A 17 16.53 3.69 21.98
CA ASP A 17 17.43 2.64 22.44
C ASP A 17 18.40 2.26 21.33
N PRO A 18 19.72 2.27 21.53
CA PRO A 18 20.70 1.91 20.52
C PRO A 18 20.56 0.47 20.01
N GLU A 19 19.97 -0.43 20.82
CA GLU A 19 19.72 -1.82 20.43
C GLU A 19 18.37 -2.01 19.71
N CYS A 20 17.64 -0.92 19.44
CA CYS A 20 16.35 -0.95 18.75
C CYS A 20 16.44 -1.55 17.34
N PHE A 21 17.53 -1.23 16.64
CA PHE A 21 17.96 -1.84 15.38
C PHE A 21 19.43 -2.23 15.50
N VAL A 22 19.75 -3.43 15.09
CA VAL A 22 21.10 -3.98 15.13
C VAL A 22 21.51 -4.50 13.76
N ASP A 23 22.79 -4.35 13.46
CA ASP A 23 23.42 -4.98 12.31
C ASP A 23 23.68 -6.46 12.61
N VAL A 24 23.31 -7.33 11.67
CA VAL A 24 23.47 -8.78 11.80
C VAL A 24 23.98 -9.38 10.48
N ASP A 25 24.80 -10.41 10.60
CA ASP A 25 25.21 -11.24 9.47
C ASP A 25 24.36 -12.52 9.47
N LEU A 26 23.69 -12.77 8.36
CA LEU A 26 22.82 -13.91 8.15
C LEU A 26 23.28 -14.74 6.94
N PRO A 27 23.02 -16.03 6.89
CA PRO A 27 23.28 -16.80 5.67
C PRO A 27 22.39 -16.29 4.53
N ILE A 28 22.94 -16.24 3.30
CA ILE A 28 22.13 -15.97 2.11
C ILE A 28 21.14 -17.12 1.95
N PRO A 29 19.80 -16.83 1.86
CA PRO A 29 18.79 -17.88 1.80
C PRO A 29 18.75 -18.54 0.40
N GLU A 30 18.35 -19.81 0.35
CA GLU A 30 18.12 -20.53 -0.91
C GLU A 30 16.65 -20.41 -1.34
N PRO A 31 16.36 -20.15 -2.64
CA PRO A 31 14.99 -20.00 -3.11
C PRO A 31 14.22 -21.32 -3.11
N GLY A 32 13.01 -21.29 -2.54
CA GLY A 32 12.01 -22.34 -2.72
C GLY A 32 11.45 -22.36 -4.15
N PRO A 33 10.57 -23.35 -4.48
CA PRO A 33 10.10 -23.54 -5.86
C PRO A 33 9.54 -22.30 -6.55
N HIS A 34 8.77 -21.48 -5.84
CA HIS A 34 8.15 -20.24 -6.38
C HIS A 34 8.94 -18.97 -6.08
N ASP A 35 10.07 -19.06 -5.38
CA ASP A 35 10.79 -17.88 -4.87
C ASP A 35 11.80 -17.34 -5.89
N LEU A 36 11.92 -16.04 -5.87
CA LEU A 36 13.09 -15.31 -6.37
C LEU A 36 14.02 -15.00 -5.20
N LEU A 37 15.30 -15.28 -5.33
CA LEU A 37 16.34 -14.63 -4.54
C LEU A 37 16.68 -13.31 -5.21
N VAL A 38 16.44 -12.20 -4.53
CA VAL A 38 16.71 -10.87 -5.05
C VAL A 38 17.75 -10.14 -4.22
N GLU A 39 18.65 -9.43 -4.91
CA GLU A 39 19.56 -8.47 -4.29
C GLU A 39 18.87 -7.12 -4.19
N VAL A 40 18.69 -6.64 -2.96
CA VAL A 40 18.00 -5.41 -2.66
C VAL A 40 18.88 -4.21 -3.01
N GLN A 41 18.36 -3.30 -3.83
CA GLN A 41 19.07 -2.08 -4.25
C GLN A 41 18.56 -0.84 -3.50
N ALA A 42 17.28 -0.80 -3.19
CA ALA A 42 16.65 0.24 -2.37
C ALA A 42 15.41 -0.32 -1.67
N VAL A 43 15.08 0.28 -0.55
CA VAL A 43 13.91 -0.03 0.27
C VAL A 43 13.15 1.25 0.62
N SER A 44 11.88 1.12 1.01
CA SER A 44 11.16 2.20 1.69
C SER A 44 10.74 1.80 3.10
N VAL A 45 10.55 2.80 3.95
CA VAL A 45 10.04 2.64 5.31
C VAL A 45 8.57 3.00 5.35
N ASN A 46 7.75 2.12 5.91
CA ASN A 46 6.30 2.28 5.97
C ASN A 46 5.79 2.28 7.43
N PRO A 47 4.60 2.83 7.71
CA PRO A 47 4.01 2.79 9.05
C PRO A 47 3.88 1.38 9.63
N ILE A 48 3.73 0.36 8.78
CA ILE A 48 3.64 -1.04 9.21
C ILE A 48 4.95 -1.54 9.86
N ASP A 49 6.11 -1.08 9.41
CA ASP A 49 7.40 -1.42 10.00
C ASP A 49 7.45 -0.98 11.47
N ILE A 50 6.96 0.24 11.74
CA ILE A 50 6.89 0.79 13.09
C ILE A 50 5.89 0.01 13.96
N LYS A 51 4.72 -0.36 13.40
CA LYS A 51 3.70 -1.15 14.10
C LYS A 51 4.26 -2.51 14.48
N LEU A 52 4.83 -3.25 13.52
CA LEU A 52 5.38 -4.59 13.76
C LEU A 52 6.57 -4.58 14.73
N ARG A 53 7.40 -3.53 14.73
CA ARG A 53 8.45 -3.38 15.72
C ARG A 53 7.87 -3.23 17.13
N LYS A 54 6.84 -2.40 17.30
CA LYS A 54 6.18 -2.18 18.60
C LYS A 54 5.45 -3.44 19.10
N GLU A 55 4.91 -4.22 18.20
CA GLU A 55 4.11 -5.43 18.48
C GLU A 55 4.96 -6.71 18.55
N ALA A 56 6.27 -6.62 18.30
CA ALA A 56 7.15 -7.78 18.12
C ALA A 56 7.19 -8.74 19.35
N GLY A 57 6.86 -8.26 20.54
CA GLY A 57 7.00 -9.06 21.75
C GLY A 57 8.47 -9.43 22.03
N THR A 58 8.68 -10.49 22.83
CA THR A 58 10.02 -11.04 23.07
C THR A 58 10.41 -11.90 21.90
N LEU A 59 11.49 -11.54 21.19
CA LEU A 59 12.01 -12.30 20.06
C LEU A 59 13.11 -13.28 20.53
N SER A 60 13.05 -14.53 20.05
CA SER A 60 14.11 -15.53 20.29
C SER A 60 15.32 -15.34 19.36
N HIS A 61 15.12 -14.68 18.24
CA HIS A 61 16.13 -14.33 17.24
C HIS A 61 15.83 -12.94 16.66
N PRO A 62 16.86 -12.21 16.19
CA PRO A 62 16.67 -10.96 15.49
C PRO A 62 15.72 -11.13 14.28
N ARG A 63 14.82 -10.17 14.08
CA ARG A 63 13.84 -10.16 12.98
C ARG A 63 14.16 -9.04 12.00
N VAL A 64 14.38 -9.38 10.74
CA VAL A 64 14.51 -8.42 9.64
C VAL A 64 13.13 -7.93 9.24
N LEU A 65 12.91 -6.61 9.28
CA LEU A 65 11.72 -5.93 8.80
C LEU A 65 11.92 -5.39 7.38
N GLY A 66 10.97 -4.58 6.92
CA GLY A 66 10.96 -4.01 5.58
C GLY A 66 10.09 -4.84 4.63
N PHE A 67 9.38 -4.13 3.76
CA PHE A 67 8.45 -4.77 2.82
C PHE A 67 8.75 -4.35 1.39
N ASP A 68 8.84 -3.06 1.13
CA ASP A 68 9.12 -2.52 -0.19
C ASP A 68 10.57 -2.72 -0.61
N ALA A 69 10.76 -3.11 -1.86
CA ALA A 69 12.09 -3.08 -2.47
C ALA A 69 12.03 -2.89 -3.99
N ALA A 70 13.06 -2.21 -4.49
CA ALA A 70 13.55 -2.33 -5.85
C ALA A 70 14.82 -3.18 -5.81
N SER A 71 14.88 -4.22 -6.63
CA SER A 71 15.85 -5.31 -6.49
C SER A 71 16.28 -5.87 -7.85
N VAL A 72 17.35 -6.69 -7.84
CA VAL A 72 17.79 -7.45 -9.01
C VAL A 72 17.71 -8.94 -8.71
N VAL A 73 17.13 -9.72 -9.61
CA VAL A 73 17.05 -11.19 -9.48
C VAL A 73 18.44 -11.81 -9.53
N ARG A 74 18.78 -12.65 -8.55
CA ARG A 74 20.05 -13.38 -8.46
C ARG A 74 19.90 -14.89 -8.62
N ALA A 75 18.76 -15.43 -8.20
CA ALA A 75 18.39 -16.82 -8.47
C ALA A 75 16.87 -16.96 -8.51
N ALA A 76 16.39 -18.04 -9.12
CA ALA A 76 14.97 -18.36 -9.22
C ALA A 76 14.73 -19.82 -8.88
N GLY A 77 13.62 -20.09 -8.18
CA GLY A 77 13.16 -21.44 -7.89
C GLY A 77 12.67 -22.18 -9.13
N SER A 78 12.50 -23.49 -9.00
CA SER A 78 12.24 -24.40 -10.12
C SER A 78 10.88 -24.18 -10.82
N GLU A 79 9.92 -23.54 -10.14
CA GLU A 79 8.56 -23.29 -10.65
C GLU A 79 8.36 -21.80 -11.05
N VAL A 80 9.40 -20.98 -10.96
CA VAL A 80 9.34 -19.58 -11.37
C VAL A 80 9.26 -19.48 -12.88
N ASN A 81 8.34 -18.66 -13.36
CA ASN A 81 8.19 -18.32 -14.77
C ASN A 81 8.19 -16.80 -14.97
N GLY A 82 8.68 -16.33 -16.10
CA GLY A 82 8.62 -14.91 -16.49
C GLY A 82 9.73 -14.03 -15.90
N PHE A 83 10.64 -14.60 -15.08
CA PHE A 83 11.79 -13.90 -14.53
C PHE A 83 13.10 -14.63 -14.82
N SER A 84 14.16 -13.87 -15.01
CA SER A 84 15.53 -14.34 -15.26
C SER A 84 16.51 -13.62 -14.35
N VAL A 85 17.66 -14.26 -14.09
CA VAL A 85 18.76 -13.62 -13.39
C VAL A 85 19.17 -12.34 -14.12
N GLY A 86 19.30 -11.24 -13.37
CA GLY A 86 19.58 -9.91 -13.88
C GLY A 86 18.34 -9.03 -14.11
N ASP A 87 17.13 -9.59 -14.05
CA ASP A 87 15.91 -8.78 -14.16
C ASP A 87 15.82 -7.79 -12.98
N GLU A 88 15.52 -6.54 -13.32
CA GLU A 88 15.20 -5.50 -12.35
C GLU A 88 13.72 -5.60 -11.97
N VAL A 89 13.45 -5.76 -10.69
CA VAL A 89 12.11 -6.02 -10.15
C VAL A 89 11.76 -5.09 -9.00
N TRP A 90 10.48 -4.96 -8.74
CA TRP A 90 9.95 -4.29 -7.57
C TRP A 90 8.85 -5.12 -6.93
N HIS A 91 8.72 -5.01 -5.62
CA HIS A 91 7.75 -5.81 -4.87
C HIS A 91 7.47 -5.21 -3.50
N SER A 92 6.35 -5.63 -2.90
CA SER A 92 6.12 -5.56 -1.46
C SER A 92 6.05 -6.99 -0.92
N GLY A 93 6.74 -7.23 0.19
CA GLY A 93 6.94 -8.59 0.70
C GLY A 93 5.74 -9.19 1.44
N ASN A 94 6.03 -10.22 2.24
CA ASN A 94 5.06 -10.93 3.09
C ASN A 94 5.41 -10.71 4.56
N ARG A 95 4.40 -10.45 5.42
CA ARG A 95 4.59 -10.21 6.86
C ARG A 95 5.15 -11.38 7.65
N ASP A 96 5.00 -12.61 7.14
CA ASP A 96 5.41 -13.85 7.81
C ASP A 96 6.79 -14.34 7.36
N ARG A 97 7.47 -13.57 6.49
CA ARG A 97 8.81 -13.86 5.98
C ARG A 97 9.82 -12.80 6.41
N PRO A 98 11.15 -13.10 6.41
CA PRO A 98 12.18 -12.07 6.57
C PRO A 98 12.00 -10.95 5.55
N GLY A 99 12.18 -9.73 6.00
CA GLY A 99 11.89 -8.54 5.21
C GLY A 99 13.06 -8.06 4.33
N THR A 100 12.90 -6.85 3.80
CA THR A 100 13.80 -6.28 2.80
C THR A 100 14.96 -5.45 3.38
N TYR A 101 15.06 -5.29 4.73
CA TYR A 101 16.19 -4.59 5.32
C TYR A 101 17.44 -5.50 5.40
N SER A 102 17.80 -6.08 4.26
CA SER A 102 18.90 -7.00 4.07
C SER A 102 19.47 -6.89 2.66
N GLN A 103 20.72 -7.34 2.46
CA GLN A 103 21.31 -7.33 1.11
C GLN A 103 20.59 -8.25 0.14
N PHE A 104 20.09 -9.39 0.62
CA PHE A 104 19.32 -10.34 -0.17
C PHE A 104 18.04 -10.72 0.59
N THR A 105 16.97 -10.95 -0.15
CA THR A 105 15.72 -11.48 0.40
C THR A 105 15.07 -12.45 -0.57
N LEU A 106 14.21 -13.33 -0.03
CA LEU A 106 13.35 -14.20 -0.84
C LEU A 106 11.96 -13.55 -0.98
N VAL A 107 11.46 -13.56 -2.19
CA VAL A 107 10.09 -13.12 -2.48
C VAL A 107 9.41 -14.10 -3.41
N ASP A 108 8.15 -14.40 -3.16
CA ASP A 108 7.33 -15.22 -4.06
C ASP A 108 7.18 -14.50 -5.41
N SER A 109 7.57 -15.16 -6.49
CA SER A 109 7.56 -14.57 -7.84
C SER A 109 6.17 -14.09 -8.30
N ARG A 110 5.10 -14.64 -7.72
CA ARG A 110 3.71 -14.30 -8.06
C ARG A 110 3.30 -12.91 -7.56
N ILE A 111 4.00 -12.36 -6.57
CA ILE A 111 3.75 -11.01 -6.03
C ILE A 111 4.78 -9.97 -6.48
N VAL A 112 5.56 -10.29 -7.51
CA VAL A 112 6.64 -9.46 -8.07
C VAL A 112 6.28 -8.99 -9.46
N SER A 113 6.73 -7.81 -9.85
CA SER A 113 6.72 -7.33 -11.23
C SER A 113 8.06 -6.74 -11.63
N LYS A 114 8.28 -6.58 -12.92
CA LYS A 114 9.41 -5.81 -13.44
C LYS A 114 9.24 -4.36 -13.06
N ARG A 115 10.34 -3.72 -12.65
CA ARG A 115 10.38 -2.32 -12.27
C ARG A 115 10.11 -1.42 -13.48
N PRO A 116 9.33 -0.33 -13.37
CA PRO A 116 9.23 0.68 -14.43
C PRO A 116 10.62 1.26 -14.75
N PRO A 117 11.07 1.23 -16.01
CA PRO A 117 12.41 1.70 -16.36
C PRO A 117 12.58 3.22 -16.24
N SER A 118 11.49 4.00 -16.31
CA SER A 118 11.52 5.46 -16.14
C SER A 118 11.84 5.91 -14.71
N LEU A 119 11.56 5.07 -13.70
CA LEU A 119 11.81 5.39 -12.30
C LEU A 119 13.25 5.07 -11.92
N SER A 120 13.87 5.94 -11.15
CA SER A 120 15.08 5.59 -10.41
C SER A 120 14.81 4.45 -9.43
N ILE A 121 15.87 3.78 -8.98
CA ILE A 121 15.76 2.67 -8.01
C ILE A 121 15.05 3.12 -6.72
N ALA A 122 15.38 4.32 -6.22
CA ALA A 122 14.77 4.86 -5.00
C ALA A 122 13.28 5.21 -5.18
N GLU A 123 12.90 5.81 -6.32
CA GLU A 123 11.51 6.09 -6.65
C GLU A 123 10.71 4.79 -6.76
N ALA A 124 11.24 3.80 -7.48
CA ALA A 124 10.59 2.49 -7.60
C ALA A 124 10.40 1.79 -6.25
N ALA A 125 11.39 1.84 -5.35
CA ALA A 125 11.27 1.25 -4.02
C ALA A 125 10.21 1.93 -3.14
N SER A 126 9.84 3.18 -3.42
CA SER A 126 8.89 3.93 -2.59
C SER A 126 7.42 3.61 -2.85
N LEU A 127 7.11 2.86 -3.90
CA LEU A 127 5.74 2.71 -4.41
C LEU A 127 5.02 1.40 -4.06
N PRO A 128 5.64 0.21 -4.06
CA PRO A 128 4.91 -1.06 -4.13
C PRO A 128 3.83 -1.22 -3.05
N LEU A 129 4.13 -1.01 -1.77
CA LEU A 129 3.17 -1.17 -0.68
C LEU A 129 2.01 -0.18 -0.79
N THR A 130 2.32 1.09 -1.00
CA THR A 130 1.32 2.16 -1.06
C THR A 130 0.45 2.05 -2.31
N ALA A 131 1.06 1.67 -3.43
CA ALA A 131 0.36 1.49 -4.70
C ALA A 131 -0.51 0.22 -4.70
N LEU A 132 -0.04 -0.91 -4.14
CA LEU A 132 -0.85 -2.12 -3.98
C LEU A 132 -2.05 -1.89 -3.05
N THR A 133 -1.83 -1.26 -1.88
CA THR A 133 -2.94 -0.89 -0.97
C THR A 133 -3.98 -0.03 -1.69
N SER A 134 -3.52 0.95 -2.47
CA SER A 134 -4.41 1.82 -3.24
C SER A 134 -5.12 1.08 -4.37
N TRP A 135 -4.41 0.21 -5.08
CA TRP A 135 -4.98 -0.60 -6.17
C TRP A 135 -6.07 -1.53 -5.66
N GLU A 136 -5.79 -2.33 -4.64
CA GLU A 136 -6.79 -3.25 -4.06
C GLU A 136 -8.01 -2.47 -3.53
N ALA A 137 -7.80 -1.35 -2.84
CA ALA A 137 -8.88 -0.51 -2.38
C ALA A 137 -9.76 0.03 -3.52
N LEU A 138 -9.15 0.55 -4.59
CA LEU A 138 -9.88 1.21 -5.68
C LEU A 138 -10.52 0.22 -6.66
N ILE A 139 -9.79 -0.84 -7.03
CA ILE A 139 -10.21 -1.80 -8.06
C ILE A 139 -11.02 -2.94 -7.44
N ASP A 140 -10.47 -3.63 -6.43
CA ASP A 140 -11.06 -4.86 -5.91
C ASP A 140 -12.25 -4.58 -4.99
N HIS A 141 -12.15 -3.54 -4.15
CA HIS A 141 -13.17 -3.22 -3.15
C HIS A 141 -14.15 -2.16 -3.63
N ILE A 142 -13.71 -0.92 -3.86
CA ILE A 142 -14.59 0.20 -4.28
C ILE A 142 -15.16 -0.04 -5.68
N ARG A 143 -14.42 -0.76 -6.54
CA ARG A 143 -14.76 -0.93 -7.96
C ARG A 143 -14.99 0.41 -8.63
N LEU A 144 -14.01 1.29 -8.43
CA LEU A 144 -14.08 2.66 -8.93
C LEU A 144 -14.08 2.71 -10.47
N GLY A 145 -13.46 1.75 -11.13
CA GLY A 145 -13.28 1.60 -12.56
C GLY A 145 -11.99 0.89 -12.86
N THR A 146 -11.65 0.78 -14.14
CA THR A 146 -10.34 0.34 -14.62
C THR A 146 -9.75 1.40 -15.54
N PRO A 147 -8.43 1.37 -15.86
CA PRO A 147 -7.84 2.30 -16.83
C PRO A 147 -8.51 2.23 -18.21
N GLU A 148 -9.04 1.07 -18.61
CA GLU A 148 -9.71 0.82 -19.89
C GLU A 148 -11.17 1.28 -19.86
N GLU A 149 -11.85 1.07 -18.73
CA GLU A 149 -13.26 1.39 -18.53
C GLU A 149 -13.42 2.43 -17.40
N ARG A 150 -13.05 3.66 -17.74
CA ARG A 150 -13.14 4.77 -16.77
C ARG A 150 -14.58 5.04 -16.38
N SER A 151 -14.84 5.03 -15.07
CA SER A 151 -16.15 5.40 -14.52
C SER A 151 -16.30 6.93 -14.40
N ASN A 152 -17.47 7.36 -13.93
CA ASN A 152 -17.73 8.74 -13.51
C ASN A 152 -17.96 8.84 -11.97
N LYS A 153 -17.60 7.81 -11.23
CA LYS A 153 -17.78 7.73 -9.79
C LYS A 153 -16.91 8.75 -9.06
N ALA A 154 -17.47 9.33 -8.00
CA ALA A 154 -16.78 10.25 -7.12
C ALA A 154 -16.01 9.48 -6.04
N PHE A 155 -14.76 9.88 -5.81
CA PHE A 155 -13.86 9.26 -4.86
C PHE A 155 -13.32 10.26 -3.84
N LEU A 156 -13.26 9.85 -2.57
CA LEU A 156 -12.63 10.61 -1.49
C LEU A 156 -11.46 9.84 -0.90
N MET A 157 -10.30 10.49 -0.86
CA MET A 157 -9.12 10.03 -0.11
C MET A 157 -9.00 10.77 1.21
N ILE A 158 -9.19 10.09 2.34
CA ILE A 158 -8.96 10.64 3.68
C ILE A 158 -7.51 10.41 4.07
N GLY A 159 -6.76 11.51 4.31
CA GLY A 159 -5.32 11.47 4.52
C GLY A 159 -4.52 11.60 3.21
N GLY A 160 -4.98 12.47 2.31
CA GLY A 160 -4.51 12.58 0.92
C GLY A 160 -3.00 12.82 0.74
N ALA A 161 -2.34 13.52 1.67
CA ALA A 161 -0.90 13.85 1.54
C ALA A 161 0.04 12.75 2.07
N GLY A 162 -0.48 11.61 2.54
CA GLY A 162 0.31 10.44 2.94
C GLY A 162 0.74 9.59 1.74
N GLY A 163 1.57 8.58 1.97
CA GLY A 163 2.05 7.67 0.91
C GLY A 163 0.91 6.99 0.14
N VAL A 164 0.00 6.31 0.85
CA VAL A 164 -1.21 5.71 0.24
C VAL A 164 -2.07 6.78 -0.42
N GLY A 165 -2.24 7.96 0.23
CA GLY A 165 -3.02 9.05 -0.34
C GLY A 165 -2.47 9.54 -1.69
N SER A 166 -1.17 9.72 -1.78
CA SER A 166 -0.48 10.13 -3.02
C SER A 166 -0.67 9.10 -4.13
N ALA A 167 -0.53 7.81 -3.83
CA ALA A 167 -0.75 6.74 -4.81
C ALA A 167 -2.23 6.65 -5.21
N ALA A 168 -3.15 6.67 -4.24
CA ALA A 168 -4.59 6.54 -4.48
C ALA A 168 -5.16 7.69 -5.34
N ILE A 169 -4.71 8.94 -5.12
CA ILE A 169 -5.15 10.08 -5.92
C ILE A 169 -4.75 9.88 -7.38
N GLN A 170 -3.49 9.56 -7.65
CA GLN A 170 -2.99 9.35 -9.00
C GLN A 170 -3.70 8.19 -9.71
N LEU A 171 -3.81 7.04 -9.04
CA LEU A 171 -4.54 5.88 -9.58
C LEU A 171 -6.02 6.20 -9.83
N ALA A 172 -6.69 6.86 -8.88
CA ALA A 172 -8.09 7.25 -9.06
C ALA A 172 -8.26 8.16 -10.30
N ARG A 173 -7.34 9.10 -10.53
CA ARG A 173 -7.37 9.96 -11.74
C ARG A 173 -7.21 9.18 -13.04
N ALA A 174 -6.50 8.07 -13.02
CA ALA A 174 -6.36 7.18 -14.19
C ALA A 174 -7.66 6.39 -14.49
N ILE A 175 -8.46 6.06 -13.47
CA ILE A 175 -9.57 5.11 -13.56
C ILE A 175 -10.98 5.73 -13.40
N THR A 176 -11.09 7.01 -13.01
CA THR A 176 -12.38 7.71 -13.01
C THR A 176 -12.28 9.09 -13.66
N SER A 177 -13.36 9.54 -14.27
CA SER A 177 -13.57 10.91 -14.74
C SER A 177 -14.36 11.76 -13.73
N GLY A 178 -14.93 11.13 -12.70
CA GLY A 178 -15.60 11.81 -11.61
C GLY A 178 -14.66 12.59 -10.69
N PRO A 179 -15.20 13.30 -9.70
CA PRO A 179 -14.39 14.03 -8.73
C PRO A 179 -13.47 13.10 -7.94
N VAL A 180 -12.20 13.45 -7.86
CA VAL A 180 -11.19 12.82 -6.98
C VAL A 180 -10.81 13.85 -5.93
N VAL A 181 -11.37 13.72 -4.74
CA VAL A 181 -11.22 14.68 -3.65
C VAL A 181 -10.31 14.12 -2.58
N ALA A 182 -9.50 14.97 -1.96
CA ALA A 182 -8.62 14.57 -0.87
C ALA A 182 -8.85 15.43 0.37
N THR A 183 -8.66 14.85 1.55
CA THR A 183 -8.68 15.64 2.78
C THR A 183 -7.30 16.17 3.12
N SER A 184 -7.22 17.45 3.42
CA SER A 184 -6.04 18.13 3.94
C SER A 184 -6.44 19.34 4.80
N SER A 185 -5.61 19.70 5.79
CA SER A 185 -5.87 20.85 6.65
C SER A 185 -4.74 21.89 6.67
N ARG A 186 -3.65 21.65 5.91
CA ARG A 186 -2.51 22.54 5.78
C ARG A 186 -2.31 22.93 4.33
N PRO A 187 -1.93 24.17 4.02
CA PRO A 187 -1.74 24.63 2.63
C PRO A 187 -0.77 23.76 1.83
N GLU A 188 0.37 23.37 2.43
CA GLU A 188 1.39 22.57 1.75
C GLU A 188 0.87 21.17 1.42
N SER A 189 0.12 20.57 2.35
CA SER A 189 -0.50 19.23 2.11
C SER A 189 -1.63 19.32 1.08
N ALA A 190 -2.37 20.42 1.05
CA ALA A 190 -3.41 20.66 0.05
C ALA A 190 -2.80 20.79 -1.35
N GLN A 191 -1.73 21.60 -1.48
CA GLN A 191 -1.01 21.76 -2.74
C GLN A 191 -0.44 20.43 -3.21
N TRP A 192 0.18 19.65 -2.32
CA TRP A 192 0.67 18.29 -2.65
C TRP A 192 -0.43 17.41 -3.22
N CYS A 193 -1.62 17.35 -2.58
CA CYS A 193 -2.74 16.57 -3.10
C CYS A 193 -3.18 17.04 -4.50
N GLN A 194 -3.18 18.35 -4.75
CA GLN A 194 -3.48 18.91 -6.08
C GLN A 194 -2.43 18.54 -7.11
N ASP A 195 -1.14 18.60 -6.74
CA ASP A 195 -0.03 18.20 -7.61
C ASP A 195 -0.11 16.70 -7.97
N MET A 196 -0.63 15.87 -7.05
CA MET A 196 -0.93 14.45 -7.29
C MET A 196 -2.20 14.23 -8.14
N GLY A 197 -2.94 15.28 -8.46
CA GLY A 197 -4.10 15.23 -9.36
C GLY A 197 -5.46 15.29 -8.67
N ALA A 198 -5.55 15.58 -7.36
CA ALA A 198 -6.84 15.78 -6.72
C ALA A 198 -7.60 16.94 -7.37
N THR A 199 -8.89 16.72 -7.70
CA THR A 199 -9.75 17.75 -8.32
C THR A 199 -10.34 18.70 -7.29
N GLY A 200 -10.23 18.36 -6.00
CA GLY A 200 -10.71 19.18 -4.90
C GLY A 200 -10.11 18.77 -3.55
N ILE A 201 -10.15 19.70 -2.63
CA ILE A 201 -9.64 19.50 -1.26
C ILE A 201 -10.75 19.80 -0.26
N ILE A 202 -10.88 18.94 0.75
CA ILE A 202 -11.74 19.11 1.90
C ILE A 202 -10.87 19.29 3.15
N ASN A 203 -11.18 20.29 3.97
CA ASN A 203 -10.53 20.49 5.25
C ASN A 203 -11.14 19.58 6.32
N HIS A 204 -10.40 18.55 6.72
CA HIS A 204 -10.88 17.59 7.72
C HIS A 204 -10.97 18.13 9.17
N ARG A 205 -10.54 19.39 9.42
CA ARG A 205 -10.75 20.08 10.71
C ARG A 205 -12.10 20.76 10.82
N GLU A 206 -12.84 20.80 9.72
CA GLU A 206 -14.17 21.38 9.64
C GLU A 206 -15.20 20.31 9.28
N PRO A 207 -16.52 20.57 9.48
CA PRO A 207 -17.55 19.64 9.07
C PRO A 207 -17.41 19.27 7.59
N LEU A 208 -17.39 17.95 7.29
CA LEU A 208 -17.13 17.48 5.93
C LEU A 208 -18.36 17.64 5.01
N ALA A 209 -19.56 17.35 5.53
CA ALA A 209 -20.78 17.31 4.72
C ALA A 209 -21.10 18.62 3.97
N PRO A 210 -20.96 19.83 4.57
CA PRO A 210 -21.17 21.07 3.83
C PRO A 210 -20.21 21.24 2.64
N GLN A 211 -18.95 20.78 2.79
CA GLN A 211 -17.92 20.92 1.76
C GLN A 211 -18.13 19.98 0.57
N VAL A 212 -18.85 18.87 0.75
CA VAL A 212 -19.16 17.91 -0.34
C VAL A 212 -20.04 18.56 -1.41
N ASN A 213 -20.95 19.44 -1.01
CA ASN A 213 -21.85 20.12 -1.93
C ASN A 213 -21.15 20.97 -2.98
N ASP A 214 -19.95 21.48 -2.65
CA ASP A 214 -19.15 22.32 -3.55
C ASP A 214 -18.68 21.56 -4.80
N PHE A 215 -18.71 20.22 -4.76
CA PHE A 215 -18.32 19.36 -5.89
C PHE A 215 -19.51 18.95 -6.77
N GLY A 216 -20.72 19.42 -6.48
CA GLY A 216 -21.92 19.09 -7.24
C GLY A 216 -22.35 17.62 -7.11
N ILE A 217 -21.97 16.94 -6.05
CA ILE A 217 -22.33 15.55 -5.74
C ILE A 217 -23.14 15.46 -4.45
N THR A 218 -23.91 14.39 -4.29
CA THR A 218 -24.68 14.11 -3.08
C THR A 218 -23.96 13.21 -2.08
N GLY A 219 -22.77 12.74 -2.45
CA GLY A 219 -21.89 11.88 -1.68
C GLY A 219 -20.89 11.17 -2.57
N PHE A 220 -19.89 10.58 -1.96
CA PHE A 220 -18.85 9.82 -2.66
C PHE A 220 -19.27 8.36 -2.87
N ASP A 221 -19.04 7.82 -4.06
CA ASP A 221 -19.25 6.40 -4.36
C ASP A 221 -18.24 5.50 -3.63
N GLY A 222 -17.03 6.01 -3.44
CA GLY A 222 -15.96 5.33 -2.72
C GLY A 222 -15.17 6.27 -1.81
N ILE A 223 -14.85 5.77 -0.62
CA ILE A 223 -13.95 6.45 0.34
C ILE A 223 -12.83 5.48 0.71
N LEU A 224 -11.58 5.91 0.54
CA LEU A 224 -10.41 5.24 1.13
C LEU A 224 -9.91 6.07 2.31
N SER A 225 -9.80 5.45 3.47
CA SER A 225 -9.44 6.14 4.70
C SER A 225 -8.14 5.63 5.30
N ALA A 226 -7.15 6.50 5.40
CA ALA A 226 -5.88 6.23 6.07
C ALA A 226 -5.91 6.51 7.58
N TYR A 227 -6.94 7.15 8.07
CA TYR A 227 -7.33 7.25 9.48
C TYR A 227 -8.86 7.30 9.55
N THR A 228 -9.45 6.77 10.62
CA THR A 228 -10.90 6.56 10.63
C THR A 228 -11.64 7.66 11.40
N PRO A 229 -12.30 8.62 10.71
CA PRO A 229 -13.25 9.53 11.33
C PRO A 229 -14.44 8.78 11.95
N PRO A 230 -15.24 9.43 12.83
CA PRO A 230 -16.46 8.81 13.35
C PRO A 230 -17.38 8.30 12.22
N ALA A 231 -17.98 7.12 12.44
CA ALA A 231 -18.84 6.49 11.44
C ALA A 231 -20.01 7.38 11.00
N SER A 232 -20.59 8.19 11.91
CA SER A 232 -21.63 9.15 11.58
C SER A 232 -21.18 10.19 10.55
N THR A 233 -19.98 10.74 10.71
CA THR A 233 -19.40 11.70 9.76
C THR A 233 -19.23 11.09 8.37
N LEU A 234 -18.72 9.85 8.32
CA LEU A 234 -18.54 9.13 7.05
C LEU A 234 -19.90 8.81 6.40
N ALA A 235 -20.89 8.41 7.21
CA ALA A 235 -22.25 8.11 6.73
C ALA A 235 -22.93 9.32 6.10
N GLU A 236 -22.62 10.55 6.54
CA GLU A 236 -23.18 11.77 5.93
C GLU A 236 -22.68 12.00 4.51
N ILE A 237 -21.38 11.73 4.25
CA ILE A 237 -20.69 12.12 3.00
C ILE A 237 -20.59 11.01 1.96
N ILE A 238 -20.92 9.77 2.30
CA ILE A 238 -20.90 8.64 1.36
C ILE A 238 -22.28 8.50 0.68
N ALA A 239 -22.29 8.18 -0.61
CA ALA A 239 -23.50 7.96 -1.37
C ALA A 239 -24.21 6.65 -0.96
N PRO A 240 -25.54 6.48 -1.17
CA PRO A 240 -26.19 5.19 -1.01
C PRO A 240 -25.50 4.10 -1.84
N PHE A 241 -25.33 2.90 -1.27
CA PHE A 241 -24.58 1.78 -1.83
C PHE A 241 -23.09 2.05 -2.04
N GLY A 242 -22.58 3.16 -1.50
CA GLY A 242 -21.15 3.49 -1.55
C GLY A 242 -20.28 2.52 -0.74
N HIS A 243 -18.99 2.58 -0.95
CA HIS A 243 -18.02 1.70 -0.34
C HIS A 243 -16.98 2.48 0.47
N LEU A 244 -16.84 2.14 1.75
CA LEU A 244 -15.79 2.63 2.63
C LEU A 244 -14.69 1.55 2.76
N VAL A 245 -13.46 1.92 2.45
CA VAL A 245 -12.27 1.09 2.69
C VAL A 245 -11.40 1.76 3.75
N MET A 246 -11.04 1.02 4.79
CA MET A 246 -10.19 1.47 5.90
C MET A 246 -8.89 0.69 5.92
N ILE A 247 -7.75 1.38 5.99
CA ILE A 247 -6.41 0.79 6.08
C ILE A 247 -5.78 0.92 7.47
N ASP A 248 -6.44 1.67 8.36
CA ASP A 248 -6.02 1.79 9.76
C ASP A 248 -7.12 1.28 10.69
N GLY A 249 -6.69 0.78 11.85
CA GLY A 249 -7.60 0.23 12.86
C GLY A 249 -8.23 1.30 13.73
N THR A 250 -9.41 0.98 14.28
CA THR A 250 -10.05 1.71 15.36
C THR A 250 -10.58 0.71 16.40
N ASP A 251 -10.55 1.08 17.68
CA ASP A 251 -11.00 0.22 18.77
C ASP A 251 -12.50 -0.09 18.70
N SER A 252 -13.28 0.81 18.10
CA SER A 252 -14.72 0.63 17.90
C SER A 252 -15.20 1.38 16.67
N PHE A 253 -16.15 0.81 15.94
CA PHE A 253 -16.74 1.41 14.75
C PHE A 253 -18.23 1.06 14.64
N ASP A 254 -19.09 2.07 14.64
CA ASP A 254 -20.55 1.87 14.56
C ASP A 254 -21.01 1.60 13.12
N LEU A 255 -21.11 0.32 12.75
CA LEU A 255 -21.65 -0.08 11.45
C LEU A 255 -23.13 0.29 11.25
N MET A 256 -23.89 0.49 12.33
CA MET A 256 -25.30 0.82 12.21
C MET A 256 -25.55 2.22 11.64
N ALA A 257 -24.57 3.13 11.77
CA ALA A 257 -24.62 4.44 11.12
C ALA A 257 -24.80 4.34 9.59
N PHE A 258 -24.38 3.24 8.97
CA PHE A 258 -24.41 3.02 7.52
C PHE A 258 -25.65 2.29 7.01
N LYS A 259 -26.48 1.76 7.91
CA LYS A 259 -27.61 0.89 7.56
C LYS A 259 -28.60 1.57 6.59
N SER A 260 -28.92 2.84 6.81
CA SER A 260 -29.92 3.57 6.01
C SER A 260 -29.53 3.74 4.55
N LYS A 261 -28.23 3.70 4.24
CA LYS A 261 -27.67 3.85 2.89
C LYS A 261 -27.18 2.53 2.29
N SER A 262 -27.30 1.40 3.01
CA SER A 262 -26.82 0.07 2.56
C SER A 262 -25.36 0.06 2.14
N LEU A 263 -24.47 0.66 2.95
CA LEU A 263 -23.07 0.83 2.61
C LEU A 263 -22.28 -0.47 2.80
N THR A 264 -21.22 -0.62 2.01
CA THR A 264 -20.20 -1.64 2.21
C THR A 264 -19.03 -1.05 2.98
N VAL A 265 -18.51 -1.80 3.96
CA VAL A 265 -17.32 -1.43 4.73
C VAL A 265 -16.30 -2.55 4.62
N THR A 266 -15.08 -2.23 4.21
CA THR A 266 -13.98 -3.17 4.08
C THR A 266 -12.79 -2.68 4.90
N SER A 267 -12.16 -3.58 5.65
CA SER A 267 -10.83 -3.38 6.21
C SER A 267 -9.81 -3.93 5.21
N GLU A 268 -8.93 -3.08 4.72
CA GLU A 268 -7.95 -3.42 3.69
C GLU A 268 -6.60 -3.79 4.29
N SER A 269 -6.02 -4.87 3.78
CA SER A 269 -4.63 -5.27 4.03
C SER A 269 -4.07 -5.96 2.80
N MET A 270 -3.21 -5.26 2.05
CA MET A 270 -2.54 -5.82 0.87
C MET A 270 -1.70 -7.07 1.18
N PHE A 271 -1.40 -7.34 2.45
CA PHE A 271 -0.70 -8.56 2.87
C PHE A 271 -1.57 -9.82 2.88
N SER A 272 -2.90 -9.69 2.78
CA SER A 272 -3.81 -10.84 2.90
C SER A 272 -3.52 -11.93 1.86
N ARG A 273 -3.32 -11.56 0.60
CA ARG A 273 -3.01 -12.51 -0.47
C ARG A 273 -1.73 -13.32 -0.23
N PRO A 274 -0.56 -12.69 -0.01
CA PRO A 274 0.67 -13.44 0.25
C PRO A 274 0.69 -14.14 1.61
N GLN A 275 0.08 -13.56 2.64
CA GLN A 275 0.09 -14.12 4.00
C GLN A 275 -0.74 -15.40 4.10
N PHE A 276 -1.89 -15.44 3.45
CA PHE A 276 -2.79 -16.60 3.47
C PHE A 276 -2.65 -17.48 2.22
N ALA A 277 -1.66 -17.21 1.36
CA ALA A 277 -1.42 -17.94 0.11
C ALA A 277 -2.74 -18.19 -0.67
N THR A 278 -3.52 -17.13 -0.86
CA THR A 278 -4.84 -17.25 -1.50
C THR A 278 -4.73 -17.74 -2.94
N PRO A 279 -5.76 -18.38 -3.51
CA PRO A 279 -5.72 -18.87 -4.90
C PRO A 279 -5.40 -17.78 -5.93
N ASP A 280 -5.70 -16.53 -5.61
CA ASP A 280 -5.48 -15.35 -6.44
C ASP A 280 -4.22 -14.55 -6.04
N VAL A 281 -3.26 -15.14 -5.35
CA VAL A 281 -2.03 -14.45 -4.90
C VAL A 281 -1.30 -13.73 -6.04
N ALA A 282 -1.37 -14.26 -7.26
CA ALA A 282 -0.74 -13.66 -8.44
C ALA A 282 -1.38 -12.33 -8.90
N GLU A 283 -2.55 -11.96 -8.35
CA GLU A 283 -3.15 -10.64 -8.65
C GLU A 283 -2.27 -9.49 -8.18
N GLN A 284 -1.47 -9.66 -7.12
CA GLN A 284 -0.54 -8.61 -6.69
C GLN A 284 0.57 -8.35 -7.72
N GLY A 285 1.16 -9.40 -8.29
CA GLY A 285 2.14 -9.22 -9.36
C GLY A 285 1.52 -8.56 -10.60
N ARG A 286 0.27 -8.94 -10.95
CA ARG A 286 -0.48 -8.30 -12.04
C ARG A 286 -0.81 -6.84 -11.75
N ALA A 287 -1.21 -6.52 -10.52
CA ALA A 287 -1.46 -5.16 -10.09
C ALA A 287 -0.19 -4.30 -10.21
N LEU A 288 0.94 -4.79 -9.73
CA LEU A 288 2.23 -4.09 -9.88
C LEU A 288 2.61 -3.89 -11.36
N ALA A 289 2.36 -4.88 -12.23
CA ALA A 289 2.61 -4.73 -13.66
C ALA A 289 1.71 -3.65 -14.29
N SER A 290 0.42 -3.63 -13.92
CA SER A 290 -0.52 -2.60 -14.39
C SER A 290 -0.15 -1.20 -13.88
N ILE A 291 0.33 -1.10 -12.64
CA ILE A 291 0.84 0.16 -12.08
C ILE A 291 2.11 0.60 -12.83
N ALA A 292 3.03 -0.34 -13.14
CA ALA A 292 4.20 -0.03 -13.96
C ALA A 292 3.82 0.54 -15.33
N ASP A 293 2.83 -0.05 -15.99
CA ASP A 293 2.31 0.44 -17.27
C ASP A 293 1.68 1.84 -17.16
N LEU A 294 1.07 2.17 -16.02
CA LEU A 294 0.52 3.51 -15.78
C LEU A 294 1.62 4.55 -15.52
N VAL A 295 2.71 4.16 -14.85
CA VAL A 295 3.88 5.02 -14.61
C VAL A 295 4.57 5.41 -15.91
N GLU A 296 4.58 4.53 -16.93
CA GLU A 296 5.22 4.75 -18.22
C GLU A 296 4.35 5.58 -19.20
N LYS A 297 3.12 5.94 -18.83
CA LYS A 297 2.19 6.75 -19.67
C LYS A 297 2.20 8.22 -19.28
#